data_542301388e2cdf9cb50254881025b2aa
#
_entry.id   542301388e2cdf9cb50254881025b2aa
#
_cell.length_a   1.000
_cell.length_b   1.000
_cell.length_c   1.000
_cell.angle_alpha   90.00
_cell.angle_beta   90.00
_cell.angle_gamma   90.00
#
_symmetry.space_group_name_H-M   'P 1'
#
loop_
_entity.id
_entity.type
_entity.pdbx_description
1 polymer ?
#
loop_
_entity_poly.entity_id
_entity_poly.type
_entity_poly.pdbx_seq_one_letter_code
_entity_poly.pdbx_strand_id
1 'polypeptide(L)'
;WTRTAATCTFPARPGTPRWSDVRKGMKEMRLERDLLAFRPFNEQEARDREQMLCFLRRNPDALTRENSIAHLTASAWVVNPARDQALMAFHNLYGAWSWLGGHADGNPDLLQVALEEVAQESGLTRLRPIVRDLYSLETLTVDGHEKRGQYVPSHLHLNCTFLLEADPGDPIRPKPDENRAVRWFSLEQAVLASTERWMRERIYQKLNQKLSSIS
;
A
#
# COMPACT_ATOMS: atom_id res chain seq x y z
N TRP A 1 5.45 4.72 71.09
CA TRP A 1 4.83 5.41 69.91
C TRP A 1 5.94 5.75 68.92
N THR A 2 6.24 4.86 68.03
CA THR A 2 7.17 5.04 66.89
C THR A 2 6.33 5.40 65.65
N ARG A 3 6.49 6.63 65.16
CA ARG A 3 5.93 7.09 63.90
C ARG A 3 6.73 6.53 62.74
N THR A 4 6.15 5.65 61.97
CA THR A 4 6.65 5.25 60.64
C THR A 4 6.29 6.34 59.63
N ALA A 5 7.29 6.97 59.07
CA ALA A 5 7.13 7.91 57.95
C ALA A 5 6.78 7.13 56.67
N ALA A 6 5.59 7.34 56.15
CA ALA A 6 5.23 6.85 54.81
C ALA A 6 5.93 7.69 53.77
N THR A 7 6.88 7.11 53.06
CA THR A 7 7.52 7.71 51.87
C THR A 7 6.53 7.62 50.69
N CYS A 8 5.98 8.79 50.33
CA CYS A 8 5.19 8.95 49.12
C CYS A 8 6.15 8.89 47.90
N THR A 9 6.18 7.75 47.21
CA THR A 9 6.86 7.66 45.92
C THR A 9 5.97 8.25 44.86
N PHE A 10 6.38 9.37 44.28
CA PHE A 10 5.74 9.95 43.10
C PHE A 10 6.02 9.05 41.88
N PRO A 11 5.03 8.77 41.03
CA PRO A 11 5.29 8.06 39.78
C PRO A 11 6.24 8.89 38.91
N ALA A 12 7.21 8.21 38.29
CA ALA A 12 8.13 8.84 37.37
C ALA A 12 7.34 9.57 36.27
N ARG A 13 7.73 10.82 35.95
CA ARG A 13 7.16 11.55 34.83
C ARG A 13 7.35 10.73 33.55
N PRO A 14 6.33 10.59 32.68
CA PRO A 14 6.52 9.94 31.40
C PRO A 14 7.67 10.64 30.66
N GLY A 15 8.65 9.86 30.22
CA GLY A 15 9.82 10.37 29.51
C GLY A 15 9.40 11.18 28.30
N THR A 16 10.14 12.23 27.96
CA THR A 16 9.94 12.98 26.71
C THR A 16 10.00 12.00 25.53
N PRO A 17 8.99 12.02 24.62
CA PRO A 17 8.95 11.12 23.49
C PRO A 17 10.22 11.30 22.63
N ARG A 18 10.78 10.22 22.13
CA ARG A 18 11.94 10.31 21.24
C ARG A 18 11.52 11.03 19.95
N TRP A 19 12.44 11.75 19.35
CA TRP A 19 12.18 12.43 18.06
C TRP A 19 11.69 11.48 16.95
N SER A 20 12.08 10.19 17.00
CA SER A 20 11.54 9.12 16.13
C SER A 20 10.04 8.93 16.31
N ASP A 21 9.57 8.88 17.57
CA ASP A 21 8.17 8.64 17.92
C ASP A 21 7.29 9.84 17.54
N VAL A 22 7.81 11.06 17.73
CA VAL A 22 7.14 12.30 17.29
C VAL A 22 7.00 12.33 15.75
N ARG A 23 8.05 11.98 15.01
CA ARG A 23 7.99 11.93 13.54
C ARG A 23 7.04 10.85 13.04
N LYS A 24 7.02 9.67 13.67
CA LYS A 24 6.08 8.60 13.35
C LYS A 24 4.65 9.04 13.55
N GLY A 25 4.33 9.62 14.71
CA GLY A 25 3.00 10.16 15.00
C GLY A 25 2.56 11.26 14.03
N MET A 26 3.48 12.14 13.61
CA MET A 26 3.18 13.17 12.59
C MET A 26 2.88 12.56 11.21
N LYS A 27 3.57 11.49 10.81
CA LYS A 27 3.33 10.80 9.55
C LYS A 27 2.04 9.99 9.57
N GLU A 28 1.70 9.37 10.70
CA GLU A 28 0.40 8.69 10.89
C GLU A 28 -0.77 9.67 10.82
N MET A 29 -0.66 10.84 11.45
CA MET A 29 -1.65 11.93 11.30
C MET A 29 -1.74 12.44 9.86
N ARG A 30 -0.64 12.41 9.10
CA ARG A 30 -0.65 12.77 7.68
C ARG A 30 -1.45 11.74 6.87
N LEU A 31 -1.21 10.43 7.07
CA LEU A 31 -1.93 9.36 6.39
C LEU A 31 -3.43 9.44 6.65
N GLU A 32 -3.86 9.65 7.90
CA GLU A 32 -5.27 9.85 8.22
C GLU A 32 -5.86 11.06 7.49
N ARG A 33 -5.14 12.18 7.46
CA ARG A 33 -5.54 13.38 6.73
C ARG A 33 -5.65 13.13 5.23
N ASP A 34 -4.70 12.40 4.64
CA ASP A 34 -4.69 12.07 3.21
C ASP A 34 -5.89 11.16 2.85
N LEU A 35 -6.23 10.20 3.71
CA LEU A 35 -7.46 9.39 3.59
C LEU A 35 -8.73 10.24 3.73
N LEU A 36 -8.77 11.21 4.64
CA LEU A 36 -9.91 12.12 4.80
C LEU A 36 -10.07 13.06 3.59
N ALA A 37 -8.97 13.51 3.01
CA ALA A 37 -8.96 14.38 1.84
C ALA A 37 -9.28 13.63 0.53
N PHE A 38 -9.08 12.31 0.50
CA PHE A 38 -9.33 11.49 -0.68
C PHE A 38 -10.77 11.60 -1.16
N ARG A 39 -10.95 11.86 -2.46
CA ARG A 39 -12.26 11.93 -3.11
C ARG A 39 -12.56 10.63 -3.81
N PRO A 40 -13.49 9.81 -3.28
CA PRO A 40 -13.84 8.54 -3.90
C PRO A 40 -14.40 8.72 -5.32
N PHE A 41 -13.96 7.89 -6.23
CA PHE A 41 -14.46 7.84 -7.60
C PHE A 41 -15.80 7.13 -7.71
N ASN A 42 -16.04 6.16 -6.85
CA ASN A 42 -17.24 5.34 -6.83
C ASN A 42 -17.59 4.89 -5.39
N GLU A 43 -18.71 4.15 -5.26
CA GLU A 43 -19.19 3.64 -3.97
C GLU A 43 -18.17 2.68 -3.30
N GLN A 44 -17.47 1.85 -4.07
CA GLN A 44 -16.45 0.94 -3.51
C GLN A 44 -15.36 1.75 -2.80
N GLU A 45 -14.77 2.75 -3.45
CA GLU A 45 -13.75 3.58 -2.80
C GLU A 45 -14.28 4.37 -1.60
N ALA A 46 -15.56 4.79 -1.64
CA ALA A 46 -16.17 5.48 -0.51
C ALA A 46 -16.27 4.56 0.72
N ARG A 47 -16.69 3.32 0.54
CA ARG A 47 -16.80 2.33 1.62
C ARG A 47 -15.44 1.88 2.12
N ASP A 48 -14.51 1.61 1.21
CA ASP A 48 -13.14 1.22 1.56
C ASP A 48 -12.45 2.33 2.37
N ARG A 49 -12.61 3.60 1.99
CA ARG A 49 -12.11 4.74 2.76
C ARG A 49 -12.66 4.78 4.19
N GLU A 50 -13.98 4.61 4.35
CA GLU A 50 -14.62 4.58 5.67
C GLU A 50 -14.06 3.44 6.53
N GLN A 51 -13.89 2.26 5.94
CA GLN A 51 -13.34 1.09 6.62
C GLN A 51 -11.88 1.32 7.03
N MET A 52 -11.04 1.84 6.13
CA MET A 52 -9.64 2.14 6.41
C MET A 52 -9.48 3.17 7.52
N LEU A 53 -10.24 4.26 7.50
CA LEU A 53 -10.22 5.28 8.55
C LEU A 53 -10.65 4.70 9.91
N CYS A 54 -11.70 3.89 9.92
CA CYS A 54 -12.18 3.24 11.13
C CYS A 54 -11.13 2.27 11.70
N PHE A 55 -10.49 1.49 10.82
CA PHE A 55 -9.47 0.52 11.20
C PHE A 55 -8.20 1.21 11.73
N LEU A 56 -7.67 2.18 11.00
CA LEU A 56 -6.46 2.94 11.37
C LEU A 56 -6.58 3.59 12.76
N ARG A 57 -7.75 4.16 13.06
CA ARG A 57 -8.01 4.81 14.35
C ARG A 57 -8.09 3.86 15.55
N ARG A 58 -8.40 2.58 15.31
CA ARG A 58 -8.62 1.59 16.37
C ARG A 58 -7.46 0.62 16.55
N ASN A 59 -6.56 0.54 15.58
CA ASN A 59 -5.49 -0.42 15.54
C ASN A 59 -4.14 0.29 15.37
N PRO A 60 -3.39 0.51 16.46
CA PRO A 60 -2.08 1.17 16.39
C PRO A 60 -1.03 0.37 15.63
N ASP A 61 -1.29 -0.92 15.40
CA ASP A 61 -0.49 -1.85 14.60
C ASP A 61 -0.96 -1.98 13.13
N ALA A 62 -1.92 -1.14 12.69
CA ALA A 62 -2.49 -1.19 11.33
C ALA A 62 -1.47 -1.11 10.20
N LEU A 63 -0.28 -0.57 10.45
CA LEU A 63 0.80 -0.46 9.48
C LEU A 63 1.71 -1.69 9.43
N THR A 64 1.51 -2.67 10.30
CA THR A 64 2.40 -3.83 10.40
C THR A 64 1.67 -5.14 10.13
N ARG A 65 2.39 -6.14 9.63
CA ARG A 65 1.88 -7.51 9.45
C ARG A 65 1.66 -8.27 10.77
N GLU A 66 2.02 -7.68 11.90
CA GLU A 66 1.67 -8.21 13.22
C GLU A 66 0.16 -8.19 13.43
N ASN A 67 -0.55 -7.22 12.82
CA ASN A 67 -1.99 -7.29 12.70
C ASN A 67 -2.38 -8.33 11.65
N SER A 68 -2.68 -9.53 12.11
CA SER A 68 -3.02 -10.68 11.25
C SER A 68 -4.44 -10.64 10.67
N ILE A 69 -5.26 -9.66 11.05
CA ILE A 69 -6.64 -9.52 10.54
C ILE A 69 -6.65 -8.60 9.31
N ALA A 70 -5.98 -7.46 9.42
CA ALA A 70 -5.83 -6.51 8.33
C ALA A 70 -4.63 -5.60 8.56
N HIS A 71 -3.98 -5.15 7.50
CA HIS A 71 -2.90 -4.17 7.58
C HIS A 71 -2.79 -3.36 6.29
N LEU A 72 -2.13 -2.22 6.38
CA LEU A 72 -1.97 -1.32 5.25
C LEU A 72 -0.89 -1.82 4.29
N THR A 73 -1.21 -1.64 3.00
CA THR A 73 -0.31 -1.90 1.88
C THR A 73 -0.30 -0.69 0.95
N ALA A 74 0.73 -0.58 0.12
CA ALA A 74 0.83 0.44 -0.90
C ALA A 74 1.16 -0.18 -2.24
N SER A 75 0.43 0.21 -3.27
CA SER A 75 0.64 -0.24 -4.65
C SER A 75 0.75 0.94 -5.60
N ALA A 76 1.27 0.69 -6.78
CA ALA A 76 1.33 1.68 -7.82
C ALA A 76 0.67 1.19 -9.13
N TRP A 77 -0.13 2.05 -9.74
CA TRP A 77 -0.45 1.96 -11.14
C TRP A 77 0.62 2.73 -11.90
N VAL A 78 1.58 2.01 -12.47
CA VAL A 78 2.72 2.60 -13.18
C VAL A 78 2.38 2.69 -14.64
N VAL A 79 2.35 3.89 -15.20
CA VAL A 79 2.03 4.15 -16.61
C VAL A 79 3.21 4.80 -17.34
N ASN A 80 3.21 4.69 -18.66
CA ASN A 80 4.17 5.40 -19.50
C ASN A 80 3.75 6.88 -19.67
N PRO A 81 4.64 7.76 -20.21
CA PRO A 81 4.32 9.17 -20.44
C PRO A 81 3.13 9.41 -21.38
N ALA A 82 2.89 8.50 -22.34
CA ALA A 82 1.73 8.57 -23.25
C ALA A 82 0.42 8.12 -22.57
N ARG A 83 0.49 7.50 -21.37
CA ARG A 83 -0.64 6.99 -20.60
C ARG A 83 -1.48 5.95 -21.35
N ASP A 84 -0.86 5.18 -22.22
CA ASP A 84 -1.49 4.09 -22.99
C ASP A 84 -0.98 2.70 -22.62
N GLN A 85 0.04 2.62 -21.76
CA GLN A 85 0.60 1.37 -21.23
C GLN A 85 0.69 1.40 -19.71
N ALA A 86 0.56 0.21 -19.10
CA ALA A 86 0.79 -0.03 -17.68
C ALA A 86 1.84 -1.14 -17.47
N LEU A 87 2.68 -0.96 -16.45
CA LEU A 87 3.67 -1.96 -16.03
C LEU A 87 3.02 -2.96 -15.08
N MET A 88 3.25 -4.24 -15.34
CA MET A 88 2.79 -5.31 -14.46
C MET A 88 3.91 -6.31 -14.19
N ALA A 89 3.83 -6.96 -13.02
CA ALA A 89 4.71 -8.05 -12.62
C ALA A 89 3.93 -9.38 -12.57
N PHE A 90 4.56 -10.48 -12.96
CA PHE A 90 3.99 -11.82 -12.81
C PHE A 90 4.35 -12.37 -11.43
N HIS A 91 3.42 -12.25 -10.50
CA HIS A 91 3.64 -12.58 -9.10
C HIS A 91 3.71 -14.09 -8.85
N ASN A 92 4.78 -14.56 -8.17
CA ASN A 92 5.03 -15.99 -7.96
C ASN A 92 3.95 -16.68 -7.10
N LEU A 93 3.49 -16.00 -6.04
CA LEU A 93 2.50 -16.56 -5.12
C LEU A 93 1.12 -16.72 -5.78
N TYR A 94 0.68 -15.69 -6.51
CA TYR A 94 -0.66 -15.71 -7.13
C TYR A 94 -0.68 -16.38 -8.51
N GLY A 95 0.49 -16.57 -9.14
CA GLY A 95 0.58 -17.09 -10.50
C GLY A 95 -0.13 -16.23 -11.55
N ALA A 96 -0.22 -14.93 -11.29
CA ALA A 96 -0.98 -13.97 -12.08
C ALA A 96 -0.18 -12.68 -12.35
N TRP A 97 -0.53 -11.98 -13.43
CA TRP A 97 -0.07 -10.61 -13.65
C TRP A 97 -0.82 -9.67 -12.71
N SER A 98 -0.07 -8.86 -11.99
CA SER A 98 -0.58 -7.86 -11.05
C SER A 98 0.19 -6.55 -11.15
N TRP A 99 -0.38 -5.50 -10.58
CA TRP A 99 0.36 -4.26 -10.30
C TRP A 99 1.53 -4.53 -9.34
N LEU A 100 2.37 -3.51 -9.12
CA LEU A 100 3.51 -3.60 -8.21
C LEU A 100 3.15 -2.93 -6.88
N GLY A 101 3.64 -3.49 -5.79
CA GLY A 101 3.41 -2.94 -4.45
C GLY A 101 3.64 -3.95 -3.34
N GLY A 102 3.65 -3.45 -2.10
CA GLY A 102 3.95 -4.25 -0.93
C GLY A 102 3.37 -3.70 0.35
N HIS A 103 3.86 -4.24 1.46
CA HIS A 103 3.36 -3.92 2.80
C HIS A 103 3.97 -2.62 3.32
N ALA A 104 3.20 -1.90 4.11
CA ALA A 104 3.70 -0.69 4.79
C ALA A 104 4.85 -0.98 5.76
N ASP A 105 4.84 -2.15 6.40
CA ASP A 105 5.86 -2.64 7.35
C ASP A 105 6.29 -1.56 8.38
N GLY A 106 5.29 -0.83 8.90
CA GLY A 106 5.48 0.24 9.87
C GLY A 106 5.86 1.60 9.28
N ASN A 107 6.01 1.73 7.95
CA ASN A 107 6.24 3.01 7.30
C ASN A 107 4.90 3.70 6.93
N PRO A 108 4.55 4.83 7.57
CA PRO A 108 3.32 5.55 7.25
C PRO A 108 3.40 6.43 6.01
N ASP A 109 4.56 6.55 5.36
CA ASP A 109 4.73 7.24 4.07
C ASP A 109 4.47 6.24 2.93
N LEU A 110 3.19 5.98 2.65
CA LEU A 110 2.78 4.95 1.70
C LEU A 110 3.19 5.26 0.25
N LEU A 111 3.35 6.55 -0.11
CA LEU A 111 3.92 6.90 -1.42
C LEU A 111 5.38 6.44 -1.52
N GLN A 112 6.15 6.63 -0.44
CA GLN A 112 7.54 6.15 -0.40
C GLN A 112 7.58 4.62 -0.50
N VAL A 113 6.69 3.91 0.21
CA VAL A 113 6.57 2.45 0.12
C VAL A 113 6.28 2.01 -1.32
N ALA A 114 5.30 2.63 -1.99
CA ALA A 114 4.95 2.29 -3.37
C ALA A 114 6.13 2.52 -4.34
N LEU A 115 6.87 3.61 -4.19
CA LEU A 115 8.06 3.88 -5.00
C LEU A 115 9.17 2.85 -4.79
N GLU A 116 9.43 2.48 -3.54
CA GLU A 116 10.45 1.49 -3.17
C GLU A 116 10.08 0.10 -3.70
N GLU A 117 8.83 -0.32 -3.55
CA GLU A 117 8.35 -1.61 -4.04
C GLU A 117 8.42 -1.70 -5.56
N VAL A 118 7.96 -0.67 -6.29
CA VAL A 118 8.10 -0.65 -7.76
C VAL A 118 9.55 -0.75 -8.18
N ALA A 119 10.46 -0.01 -7.52
CA ALA A 119 11.88 -0.07 -7.84
C ALA A 119 12.48 -1.44 -7.57
N GLN A 120 12.11 -2.08 -6.46
CA GLN A 120 12.59 -3.43 -6.09
C GLN A 120 12.07 -4.50 -7.03
N GLU A 121 10.76 -4.50 -7.31
CA GLU A 121 10.10 -5.54 -8.10
C GLU A 121 10.36 -5.44 -9.61
N SER A 122 10.64 -4.22 -10.12
CA SER A 122 10.83 -3.98 -11.56
C SER A 122 12.25 -3.61 -11.97
N GLY A 123 13.10 -3.21 -11.01
CA GLY A 123 14.44 -2.67 -11.29
C GLY A 123 14.45 -1.25 -11.84
N LEU A 124 13.28 -0.60 -11.98
CA LEU A 124 13.20 0.81 -12.42
C LEU A 124 13.82 1.73 -11.38
N THR A 125 14.60 2.70 -11.83
CA THR A 125 15.26 3.70 -10.98
C THR A 125 14.73 5.12 -11.21
N ARG A 126 14.04 5.35 -12.33
CA ARG A 126 13.45 6.64 -12.70
C ARG A 126 11.92 6.55 -12.62
N LEU A 127 11.40 6.77 -11.41
CA LEU A 127 9.98 6.76 -11.11
C LEU A 127 9.52 8.16 -10.70
N ARG A 128 8.39 8.60 -11.21
CA ARG A 128 7.83 9.91 -10.91
C ARG A 128 6.35 9.78 -10.54
N PRO A 129 5.91 10.27 -9.36
CA PRO A 129 4.49 10.42 -9.09
C PRO A 129 3.86 11.43 -10.06
N ILE A 130 2.79 11.03 -10.76
CA ILE A 130 1.99 11.96 -11.58
C ILE A 130 1.22 12.90 -10.66
N VAL A 131 0.65 12.34 -9.59
CA VAL A 131 0.07 13.06 -8.45
C VAL A 131 0.66 12.51 -7.16
N ARG A 132 0.86 13.36 -6.16
CA ARG A 132 1.41 12.92 -4.87
C ARG A 132 0.33 12.41 -3.91
N ASP A 133 -0.92 12.70 -4.20
CA ASP A 133 -2.07 12.27 -3.42
C ASP A 133 -2.45 10.82 -3.75
N LEU A 134 -3.28 10.24 -2.91
CA LEU A 134 -3.85 8.92 -3.12
C LEU A 134 -4.63 8.89 -4.45
N TYR A 135 -4.26 7.94 -5.29
CA TYR A 135 -4.92 7.74 -6.59
C TYR A 135 -6.16 6.87 -6.45
N SER A 136 -6.07 5.79 -5.67
CA SER A 136 -7.16 4.85 -5.48
C SER A 136 -7.08 4.15 -4.12
N LEU A 137 -8.20 3.61 -3.65
CA LEU A 137 -8.29 2.85 -2.41
C LEU A 137 -9.01 1.52 -2.65
N GLU A 138 -8.48 0.44 -2.07
CA GLU A 138 -9.00 -0.92 -2.20
C GLU A 138 -8.86 -1.70 -0.90
N THR A 139 -9.94 -2.32 -0.44
CA THR A 139 -9.87 -3.39 0.55
C THR A 139 -9.82 -4.72 -0.19
N LEU A 140 -8.70 -5.41 -0.11
CA LEU A 140 -8.42 -6.65 -0.84
C LEU A 140 -8.37 -7.83 0.11
N THR A 141 -8.96 -8.96 -0.29
CA THR A 141 -8.86 -10.22 0.43
C THR A 141 -7.58 -10.94 0.04
N VAL A 142 -6.89 -11.49 1.03
CA VAL A 142 -5.75 -12.39 0.84
C VAL A 142 -6.13 -13.75 1.39
N ASP A 143 -6.11 -14.75 0.53
CA ASP A 143 -6.38 -16.13 0.94
C ASP A 143 -5.25 -16.67 1.82
N GLY A 144 -5.61 -17.61 2.71
CA GLY A 144 -4.63 -18.31 3.51
C GLY A 144 -3.62 -19.04 2.62
N HIS A 145 -2.33 -18.89 2.92
CA HIS A 145 -1.26 -19.44 2.12
C HIS A 145 -0.04 -19.85 2.95
N GLU A 146 0.84 -20.62 2.35
CA GLU A 146 2.13 -20.92 2.96
C GLU A 146 3.22 -19.96 2.47
N LYS A 147 3.97 -19.38 3.41
CA LYS A 147 5.12 -18.53 3.13
C LYS A 147 6.31 -18.97 3.96
N ARG A 148 7.40 -19.37 3.31
CA ARG A 148 8.65 -19.83 3.97
C ARG A 148 8.40 -20.97 5.00
N GLY A 149 7.48 -21.88 4.66
CA GLY A 149 7.15 -23.03 5.52
C GLY A 149 6.25 -22.69 6.73
N GLN A 150 5.66 -21.50 6.77
CA GLN A 150 4.70 -21.08 7.79
C GLN A 150 3.35 -20.77 7.14
N TYR A 151 2.26 -21.21 7.79
CA TYR A 151 0.92 -20.87 7.36
C TYR A 151 0.58 -19.42 7.74
N VAL A 152 0.16 -18.64 6.75
CA VAL A 152 -0.37 -17.27 6.92
C VAL A 152 -1.88 -17.35 6.79
N PRO A 153 -2.67 -16.96 7.82
CA PRO A 153 -4.13 -16.94 7.74
C PRO A 153 -4.66 -15.96 6.69
N SER A 154 -5.89 -16.20 6.22
CA SER A 154 -6.59 -15.22 5.40
C SER A 154 -6.75 -13.90 6.15
N HIS A 155 -6.51 -12.79 5.46
CA HIS A 155 -6.54 -11.45 6.03
C HIS A 155 -6.89 -10.41 4.96
N LEU A 156 -6.98 -9.14 5.37
CA LEU A 156 -7.27 -8.03 4.46
C LEU A 156 -6.02 -7.17 4.24
N HIS A 157 -5.79 -6.79 3.00
CA HIS A 157 -4.92 -5.68 2.65
C HIS A 157 -5.76 -4.41 2.49
N LEU A 158 -5.50 -3.42 3.31
CA LEU A 158 -6.05 -2.07 3.19
C LEU A 158 -5.11 -1.27 2.30
N ASN A 159 -5.36 -1.32 0.99
CA ASN A 159 -4.41 -0.88 -0.02
C ASN A 159 -4.63 0.57 -0.44
N CYS A 160 -3.53 1.33 -0.46
CA CYS A 160 -3.45 2.68 -0.97
C CYS A 160 -2.68 2.65 -2.30
N THR A 161 -3.36 2.98 -3.41
CA THR A 161 -2.74 2.99 -4.74
C THR A 161 -2.28 4.39 -5.11
N PHE A 162 -1.07 4.47 -5.68
CA PHE A 162 -0.49 5.70 -6.24
C PHE A 162 -0.35 5.60 -7.75
N LEU A 163 -0.43 6.74 -8.44
CA LEU A 163 -0.21 6.83 -9.89
C LEU A 163 1.21 7.30 -10.16
N LEU A 164 2.01 6.42 -10.74
CA LEU A 164 3.40 6.67 -11.07
C LEU A 164 3.63 6.66 -12.57
N GLU A 165 4.66 7.33 -13.00
CA GLU A 165 5.12 7.35 -14.40
C GLU A 165 6.56 6.82 -14.49
N ALA A 166 6.81 6.02 -15.52
CA ALA A 166 8.15 5.57 -15.90
C ALA A 166 8.27 5.46 -17.42
N ASP A 167 9.49 5.55 -17.93
CA ASP A 167 9.79 5.41 -19.37
C ASP A 167 9.86 3.91 -19.74
N PRO A 168 9.08 3.42 -20.72
CA PRO A 168 9.17 2.04 -21.20
C PRO A 168 10.55 1.67 -21.80
N GLY A 169 11.35 2.66 -22.20
CA GLY A 169 12.72 2.46 -22.64
C GLY A 169 13.72 2.19 -21.53
N ASP A 170 13.34 2.38 -20.26
CA ASP A 170 14.19 2.05 -19.12
C ASP A 170 14.31 0.53 -18.95
N PRO A 171 15.49 0.02 -18.57
CA PRO A 171 15.68 -1.40 -18.36
C PRO A 171 14.83 -1.88 -17.16
N ILE A 172 14.05 -2.93 -17.38
CA ILE A 172 13.27 -3.61 -16.35
C ILE A 172 13.83 -5.01 -16.09
N ARG A 173 13.72 -5.47 -14.86
CA ARG A 173 14.15 -6.81 -14.43
C ARG A 173 13.23 -7.32 -13.32
N PRO A 174 12.85 -8.60 -13.33
CA PRO A 174 12.08 -9.18 -12.23
C PRO A 174 12.93 -9.30 -10.97
N LYS A 175 12.25 -9.39 -9.81
CA LYS A 175 12.79 -9.78 -8.51
C LYS A 175 12.47 -11.27 -8.30
N PRO A 176 13.40 -12.21 -8.51
CA PRO A 176 13.09 -13.63 -8.65
C PRO A 176 12.40 -14.30 -7.46
N ASP A 177 12.58 -13.77 -6.25
CA ASP A 177 11.93 -14.25 -5.03
C ASP A 177 10.45 -13.77 -4.90
N GLU A 178 10.03 -12.78 -5.68
CA GLU A 178 8.66 -12.23 -5.64
C GLU A 178 7.93 -12.39 -6.97
N ASN A 179 8.62 -12.10 -8.08
CA ASN A 179 8.04 -12.18 -9.41
C ASN A 179 9.01 -12.80 -10.42
N ARG A 180 8.48 -13.47 -11.45
CA ARG A 180 9.30 -14.12 -12.50
C ARG A 180 9.36 -13.35 -13.82
N ALA A 181 8.53 -12.30 -13.96
CA ALA A 181 8.51 -11.45 -15.15
C ALA A 181 7.96 -10.08 -14.82
N VAL A 182 8.42 -9.06 -15.51
CA VAL A 182 7.90 -7.69 -15.51
C VAL A 182 7.74 -7.27 -16.96
N ARG A 183 6.60 -6.66 -17.31
CA ARG A 183 6.31 -6.27 -18.68
C ARG A 183 5.34 -5.09 -18.76
N TRP A 184 5.54 -4.25 -19.77
CA TRP A 184 4.58 -3.26 -20.23
C TRP A 184 3.47 -3.91 -21.07
N PHE A 185 2.23 -3.51 -20.80
CA PHE A 185 1.03 -3.91 -21.51
C PHE A 185 0.28 -2.66 -21.96
N SER A 186 -0.49 -2.71 -23.04
CA SER A 186 -1.52 -1.70 -23.24
C SER A 186 -2.48 -1.71 -22.05
N LEU A 187 -3.16 -0.59 -21.77
CA LEU A 187 -4.08 -0.50 -20.63
C LEU A 187 -5.16 -1.61 -20.67
N GLU A 188 -5.68 -1.93 -21.84
CA GLU A 188 -6.64 -3.02 -22.04
C GLU A 188 -6.01 -4.39 -21.76
N GLN A 189 -4.82 -4.63 -22.34
CA GLN A 189 -4.11 -5.89 -22.11
C GLN A 189 -3.69 -6.08 -20.64
N ALA A 190 -3.34 -5.02 -19.92
CA ALA A 190 -3.04 -5.08 -18.50
C ALA A 190 -4.23 -5.61 -17.68
N VAL A 191 -5.45 -5.16 -18.01
CA VAL A 191 -6.67 -5.67 -17.40
C VAL A 191 -6.88 -7.16 -17.72
N LEU A 192 -6.72 -7.55 -18.99
CA LEU A 192 -6.97 -8.92 -19.44
C LEU A 192 -5.89 -9.92 -19.00
N ALA A 193 -4.67 -9.46 -18.72
CA ALA A 193 -3.55 -10.30 -18.31
C ALA A 193 -3.74 -10.87 -16.88
N SER A 194 -4.49 -10.18 -16.03
CA SER A 194 -4.80 -10.70 -14.69
C SER A 194 -5.83 -11.83 -14.76
N THR A 195 -5.56 -12.92 -14.05
CA THR A 195 -6.51 -14.04 -13.90
C THR A 195 -7.49 -13.82 -12.76
N GLU A 196 -7.20 -12.88 -11.86
CA GLU A 196 -8.04 -12.56 -10.71
C GLU A 196 -9.23 -11.69 -11.15
N ARG A 197 -10.43 -12.30 -11.14
CA ARG A 197 -11.65 -11.66 -11.62
C ARG A 197 -11.93 -10.33 -10.92
N TRP A 198 -11.79 -10.27 -9.60
CA TRP A 198 -12.04 -9.06 -8.81
C TRP A 198 -11.10 -7.93 -9.19
N MET A 199 -9.79 -8.23 -9.29
CA MET A 199 -8.77 -7.25 -9.69
C MET A 199 -9.06 -6.71 -11.09
N ARG A 200 -9.39 -7.60 -12.03
CA ARG A 200 -9.69 -7.24 -13.42
C ARG A 200 -10.93 -6.35 -13.54
N GLU A 201 -12.07 -6.80 -12.96
CA GLU A 201 -13.38 -6.17 -13.19
C GLU A 201 -13.62 -4.94 -12.29
N ARG A 202 -13.00 -4.89 -11.10
CA ARG A 202 -13.27 -3.84 -10.11
C ARG A 202 -12.12 -2.89 -9.88
N ILE A 203 -10.88 -3.35 -10.05
CA ILE A 203 -9.71 -2.55 -9.72
C ILE A 203 -9.06 -1.98 -10.98
N TYR A 204 -8.49 -2.81 -11.86
CA TYR A 204 -7.71 -2.31 -13.00
C TYR A 204 -8.55 -1.54 -14.01
N GLN A 205 -9.81 -1.94 -14.27
CA GLN A 205 -10.72 -1.14 -15.09
C GLN A 205 -10.99 0.24 -14.47
N LYS A 206 -11.22 0.29 -13.15
CA LYS A 206 -11.40 1.55 -12.41
C LYS A 206 -10.17 2.45 -12.53
N LEU A 207 -8.94 1.89 -12.35
CA LEU A 207 -7.70 2.65 -12.48
C LEU A 207 -7.57 3.27 -13.88
N ASN A 208 -7.86 2.51 -14.94
CA ASN A 208 -7.86 3.04 -16.30
C ASN A 208 -8.92 4.12 -16.54
N GLN A 209 -10.13 3.95 -15.98
CA GLN A 209 -11.18 4.98 -16.06
C GLN A 209 -10.77 6.28 -15.35
N LYS A 210 -10.14 6.17 -14.17
CA LYS A 210 -9.61 7.34 -13.44
C LYS A 210 -8.48 8.03 -14.21
N LEU A 211 -7.63 7.26 -14.90
CA LEU A 211 -6.52 7.81 -15.68
C LEU A 211 -7.01 8.74 -16.79
N SER A 212 -8.11 8.40 -17.47
CA SER A 212 -8.70 9.24 -18.52
C SER A 212 -9.26 10.59 -18.03
N SER A 213 -9.45 10.75 -16.72
CA SER A 213 -9.92 12.00 -16.09
C SER A 213 -8.78 12.92 -15.60
N ILE A 214 -7.53 12.46 -15.69
CA ILE A 214 -6.35 13.23 -15.28
C ILE A 214 -5.77 13.91 -16.51
N SER A 215 -5.91 15.22 -16.57
CA SER A 215 -5.36 16.08 -17.64
C SER A 215 -3.85 16.24 -17.53
#